data_1379bbe4da66130d8d0c98b64bed91af
#
_entry.id   1379bbe4da66130d8d0c98b64bed91af
#
_cell.length_a   1.000
_cell.length_b   1.000
_cell.length_c   1.000
_cell.angle_alpha   90.00
_cell.angle_beta   90.00
_cell.angle_gamma   90.00
#
_symmetry.space_group_name_H-M   'P 1'
#
loop_
_entity.id
_entity.type
_entity.pdbx_description
1 polymer ?
#
loop_
_entity_poly.entity_id
_entity_poly.type
_entity_poly.pdbx_seq_one_letter_code
_entity_poly.pdbx_strand_id
1 'polypeptide(L)'
;GLISTASINCDTVTTQRQGFVYSTQRQPTIENIEVNVDGFYLNTTIENLEPNTAYYFRTFAINPVANLYADKDEEIRRFVTHVNDIPVNCDVVYLGENGITIKACESANVGDVGVVNGTEYTIVSDLNLRQMIVNNADISSVCTTRVTDMEKFFYQNDVFNQDISTWDVSNVISMSQMFEESAFNLDISNWDVRNVSDMYAMFKDNSAFNQPIGDWKV
;
A
#
# COMPACT_ATOMS: atom_id res chain seq x y z
N GLY A 1 -9.68 -3.62 -4.89
CA GLY A 1 -10.92 -4.35 -4.57
C GLY A 1 -10.68 -5.45 -3.54
N LEU A 2 -11.59 -5.60 -2.58
CA LEU A 2 -11.52 -6.66 -1.56
C LEU A 2 -12.13 -7.95 -2.12
N ILE A 3 -11.36 -9.03 -2.10
CA ILE A 3 -11.87 -10.36 -2.42
C ILE A 3 -12.23 -11.05 -1.11
N SER A 4 -13.51 -11.38 -0.92
CA SER A 4 -13.97 -12.18 0.22
C SER A 4 -14.49 -13.52 -0.27
N THR A 5 -13.97 -14.61 0.29
CA THR A 5 -14.46 -15.97 0.04
C THR A 5 -15.18 -16.50 1.28
N ALA A 6 -16.40 -16.94 1.12
CA ALA A 6 -17.15 -17.67 2.14
C ALA A 6 -17.85 -18.87 1.52
N SER A 7 -17.93 -19.97 2.23
CA SER A 7 -18.69 -21.15 1.80
C SER A 7 -19.92 -21.33 2.69
N ILE A 8 -21.10 -21.43 2.07
CA ILE A 8 -22.33 -21.85 2.74
C ILE A 8 -22.58 -23.30 2.29
N ASN A 9 -22.59 -24.22 3.26
CA ASN A 9 -22.91 -25.61 2.97
C ASN A 9 -24.44 -25.78 3.10
N CYS A 10 -25.14 -25.77 1.96
CA CYS A 10 -26.58 -25.97 1.87
C CYS A 10 -26.89 -27.29 1.20
N ASP A 11 -26.72 -28.40 1.91
CA ASP A 11 -27.23 -29.70 1.44
C ASP A 11 -28.79 -29.67 1.45
N THR A 12 -29.39 -29.66 0.25
CA THR A 12 -30.80 -29.90 -0.05
C THR A 12 -31.81 -28.73 -0.02
N VAL A 13 -31.42 -27.48 0.10
CA VAL A 13 -32.39 -26.34 0.02
C VAL A 13 -32.18 -25.58 -1.31
N THR A 14 -33.26 -25.42 -2.10
CA THR A 14 -33.21 -24.58 -3.30
C THR A 14 -33.10 -23.12 -2.87
N THR A 15 -31.89 -22.57 -2.92
CA THR A 15 -31.68 -21.14 -2.69
C THR A 15 -32.16 -20.35 -3.89
N GLN A 16 -32.99 -19.31 -3.66
CA GLN A 16 -33.42 -18.38 -4.70
C GLN A 16 -32.38 -17.28 -4.96
N ARG A 17 -31.74 -16.80 -3.91
CA ARG A 17 -30.68 -15.80 -3.95
C ARG A 17 -29.67 -16.08 -2.84
N GLN A 18 -28.42 -15.81 -3.13
CA GLN A 18 -27.34 -15.88 -2.15
C GLN A 18 -26.28 -14.84 -2.49
N GLY A 19 -25.49 -14.44 -1.48
CA GLY A 19 -24.48 -13.44 -1.70
C GLY A 19 -23.96 -12.83 -0.41
N PHE A 20 -23.59 -11.57 -0.50
CA PHE A 20 -23.14 -10.76 0.61
C PHE A 20 -24.06 -9.56 0.79
N VAL A 21 -24.28 -9.19 2.03
CA VAL A 21 -24.81 -7.88 2.39
C VAL A 21 -23.73 -7.11 3.15
N TYR A 22 -23.62 -5.82 2.89
CA TYR A 22 -22.69 -4.97 3.60
C TYR A 22 -23.28 -3.61 3.93
N SER A 23 -22.76 -2.99 4.97
CA SER A 23 -23.22 -1.71 5.50
C SER A 23 -22.14 -1.09 6.40
N THR A 24 -22.22 0.19 6.65
CA THR A 24 -21.48 0.86 7.71
C THR A 24 -22.06 0.54 9.11
N GLN A 25 -23.24 -0.03 9.17
CA GLN A 25 -23.88 -0.51 10.40
C GLN A 25 -23.43 -1.94 10.71
N ARG A 26 -23.19 -2.22 12.00
CA ARG A 26 -22.98 -3.61 12.46
C ARG A 26 -24.27 -4.41 12.26
N GLN A 27 -24.16 -5.65 11.82
CA GLN A 27 -25.28 -6.53 11.45
C GLN A 27 -26.06 -6.10 10.19
N PRO A 28 -25.40 -6.05 9.01
CA PRO A 28 -26.09 -5.74 7.76
C PRO A 28 -27.18 -6.78 7.43
N THR A 29 -28.25 -6.34 6.81
CA THR A 29 -29.40 -7.15 6.36
C THR A 29 -29.60 -6.98 4.85
N ILE A 30 -30.54 -7.74 4.26
CA ILE A 30 -30.92 -7.58 2.83
C ILE A 30 -31.57 -6.22 2.51
N GLU A 31 -31.89 -5.41 3.52
CA GLU A 31 -32.34 -4.02 3.35
C GLU A 31 -31.16 -3.06 3.11
N ASN A 32 -29.94 -3.53 3.35
CA ASN A 32 -28.71 -2.79 3.05
C ASN A 32 -28.23 -3.07 1.62
N ILE A 33 -26.96 -2.75 1.33
CA ILE A 33 -26.41 -2.99 0.01
C ILE A 33 -26.17 -4.49 -0.16
N GLU A 34 -26.78 -5.06 -1.17
CA GLU A 34 -26.77 -6.49 -1.47
C GLU A 34 -25.91 -6.75 -2.72
N VAL A 35 -25.05 -7.74 -2.63
CA VAL A 35 -24.27 -8.26 -3.76
C VAL A 35 -24.65 -9.72 -3.99
N ASN A 36 -25.42 -9.98 -5.03
CA ASN A 36 -25.81 -11.33 -5.43
C ASN A 36 -24.64 -12.06 -6.08
N VAL A 37 -24.44 -13.32 -5.72
CA VAL A 37 -23.38 -14.17 -6.29
C VAL A 37 -23.98 -15.51 -6.70
N ASP A 38 -23.75 -15.89 -7.95
CA ASP A 38 -24.18 -17.17 -8.51
C ASP A 38 -23.11 -18.25 -8.27
N GLY A 39 -23.56 -19.47 -7.97
CA GLY A 39 -22.70 -20.64 -7.84
C GLY A 39 -22.44 -21.09 -6.40
N PHE A 40 -21.65 -22.16 -6.27
CA PHE A 40 -21.35 -22.79 -4.98
C PHE A 40 -20.33 -22.03 -4.13
N TYR A 41 -19.51 -21.19 -4.75
CA TYR A 41 -18.50 -20.39 -4.04
C TYR A 41 -18.87 -18.93 -4.13
N LEU A 42 -19.06 -18.31 -2.98
CA LEU A 42 -19.31 -16.89 -2.88
C LEU A 42 -17.99 -16.14 -2.98
N ASN A 43 -17.74 -15.55 -4.14
CA ASN A 43 -16.57 -14.70 -4.36
C ASN A 43 -17.01 -13.45 -5.15
N THR A 44 -16.70 -12.27 -4.63
CA THR A 44 -17.08 -11.02 -5.27
C THR A 44 -16.12 -9.89 -4.90
N THR A 45 -16.07 -8.89 -5.78
CA THR A 45 -15.38 -7.62 -5.51
C THR A 45 -16.43 -6.55 -5.22
N ILE A 46 -16.26 -5.81 -4.15
CA ILE A 46 -17.09 -4.65 -3.82
C ILE A 46 -16.34 -3.40 -4.20
N GLU A 47 -16.95 -2.58 -5.05
CA GLU A 47 -16.36 -1.35 -5.58
C GLU A 47 -17.05 -0.11 -5.02
N ASN A 48 -16.46 1.06 -5.22
CA ASN A 48 -17.01 2.37 -4.85
C ASN A 48 -17.35 2.52 -3.36
N LEU A 49 -16.54 1.93 -2.50
CA LEU A 49 -16.64 2.12 -1.07
C LEU A 49 -16.05 3.47 -0.66
N GLU A 50 -16.69 4.14 0.30
CA GLU A 50 -16.16 5.39 0.86
C GLU A 50 -14.83 5.12 1.60
N PRO A 51 -13.80 5.96 1.39
CA PRO A 51 -12.51 5.81 2.03
C PRO A 51 -12.59 6.03 3.56
N ASN A 52 -11.61 5.51 4.29
CA ASN A 52 -11.51 5.57 5.76
C ASN A 52 -12.80 5.15 6.50
N THR A 53 -13.59 4.30 5.87
CA THR A 53 -14.90 3.92 6.37
C THR A 53 -14.90 2.47 6.83
N ALA A 54 -15.40 2.22 8.03
CA ALA A 54 -15.61 0.86 8.52
C ALA A 54 -16.86 0.26 7.90
N TYR A 55 -16.70 -0.86 7.25
CA TYR A 55 -17.79 -1.66 6.71
C TYR A 55 -17.88 -2.99 7.44
N TYR A 56 -19.11 -3.47 7.56
CA TYR A 56 -19.43 -4.80 8.06
C TYR A 56 -20.10 -5.57 6.94
N PHE A 57 -19.76 -6.84 6.79
CA PHE A 57 -20.38 -7.71 5.81
C PHE A 57 -20.65 -9.09 6.38
N ARG A 58 -21.65 -9.75 5.84
CA ARG A 58 -21.94 -11.15 6.09
C ARG A 58 -22.56 -11.80 4.87
N THR A 59 -22.53 -13.10 4.83
CA THR A 59 -23.19 -13.89 3.81
C THR A 59 -24.69 -14.03 4.11
N PHE A 60 -25.48 -14.18 3.06
CA PHE A 60 -26.90 -14.51 3.18
C PHE A 60 -27.30 -15.57 2.15
N ALA A 61 -28.37 -16.30 2.46
CA ALA A 61 -29.08 -17.15 1.53
C ALA A 61 -30.58 -17.00 1.75
N ILE A 62 -31.34 -16.83 0.67
CA ILE A 62 -32.80 -16.70 0.71
C ILE A 62 -33.42 -17.92 0.06
N ASN A 63 -34.33 -18.55 0.74
CA ASN A 63 -35.22 -19.55 0.19
C ASN A 63 -36.70 -19.11 0.29
N PRO A 64 -37.65 -19.81 -0.31
CA PRO A 64 -39.07 -19.42 -0.26
C PRO A 64 -39.71 -19.36 1.15
N VAL A 65 -39.02 -19.89 2.15
CA VAL A 65 -39.56 -20.05 3.51
C VAL A 65 -38.89 -19.10 4.50
N ALA A 66 -37.61 -18.73 4.30
CA ALA A 66 -36.85 -17.92 5.26
C ALA A 66 -35.68 -17.17 4.65
N ASN A 67 -35.34 -16.04 5.22
CA ASN A 67 -34.07 -15.36 5.01
C ASN A 67 -33.05 -15.92 6.00
N LEU A 68 -31.99 -16.54 5.48
CA LEU A 68 -30.93 -17.10 6.30
C LEU A 68 -29.69 -16.20 6.18
N TYR A 69 -29.21 -15.75 7.32
CA TYR A 69 -27.93 -15.04 7.43
C TYR A 69 -26.94 -15.92 8.18
N ALA A 70 -25.67 -15.65 8.01
CA ALA A 70 -24.66 -16.13 8.95
C ALA A 70 -24.97 -15.55 10.33
N ASP A 71 -25.58 -16.34 11.22
CA ASP A 71 -26.26 -15.88 12.43
C ASP A 71 -25.35 -15.65 13.62
N LYS A 72 -24.07 -16.00 13.54
CA LYS A 72 -23.15 -15.77 14.64
C LYS A 72 -22.44 -14.45 14.49
N ASP A 73 -22.37 -13.67 15.56
CA ASP A 73 -21.55 -12.44 15.62
C ASP A 73 -20.10 -12.65 15.13
N GLU A 74 -19.60 -13.86 15.27
CA GLU A 74 -18.29 -14.30 14.81
C GLU A 74 -18.17 -14.38 13.27
N GLU A 75 -19.28 -14.45 12.55
CA GLU A 75 -19.33 -14.53 11.09
C GLU A 75 -19.51 -13.16 10.42
N ILE A 76 -19.83 -12.13 11.20
CA ILE A 76 -19.81 -10.75 10.72
C ILE A 76 -18.37 -10.29 10.63
N ARG A 77 -17.89 -10.08 9.42
CA ARG A 77 -16.55 -9.57 9.16
C ARG A 77 -16.57 -8.05 9.11
N ARG A 78 -15.55 -7.45 9.72
CA ARG A 78 -15.30 -6.02 9.65
C ARG A 78 -14.03 -5.76 8.86
N PHE A 79 -14.07 -4.82 7.96
CA PHE A 79 -12.89 -4.22 7.35
C PHE A 79 -13.02 -2.70 7.39
N VAL A 80 -11.89 -2.03 7.26
CA VAL A 80 -11.84 -0.58 7.09
C VAL A 80 -11.27 -0.34 5.71
N THR A 81 -11.99 0.43 4.91
CA THR A 81 -11.42 0.95 3.67
C THR A 81 -10.36 1.97 4.06
N HIS A 82 -9.15 1.74 3.61
CA HIS A 82 -8.17 2.80 3.63
C HIS A 82 -8.48 3.76 2.48
N VAL A 83 -8.07 5.03 2.59
CA VAL A 83 -7.96 5.88 1.41
C VAL A 83 -7.14 5.05 0.44
N ASN A 84 -7.71 4.74 -0.73
CA ASN A 84 -7.01 3.87 -1.66
C ASN A 84 -5.64 4.48 -1.92
N ASP A 85 -4.61 3.84 -1.43
CA ASP A 85 -3.22 4.19 -1.78
C ASP A 85 -3.00 4.16 -3.30
N ILE A 86 -3.89 3.48 -4.02
CA ILE A 86 -3.86 3.39 -5.48
C ILE A 86 -5.12 4.11 -6.01
N PRO A 87 -4.98 5.27 -6.69
CA PRO A 87 -6.10 5.91 -7.37
C PRO A 87 -6.77 4.93 -8.35
N VAL A 88 -8.09 4.96 -8.45
CA VAL A 88 -8.89 4.08 -9.34
C VAL A 88 -8.43 4.16 -10.81
N ASN A 89 -7.71 5.24 -11.17
CA ASN A 89 -7.07 5.47 -12.47
C ASN A 89 -5.58 5.75 -12.28
N CYS A 90 -4.86 4.89 -11.59
CA CYS A 90 -3.42 5.01 -11.52
C CYS A 90 -2.79 4.50 -12.81
N ASP A 91 -2.25 5.41 -13.62
CA ASP A 91 -1.60 5.05 -14.89
C ASP A 91 -0.16 4.55 -14.67
N VAL A 92 0.68 5.30 -13.98
CA VAL A 92 2.10 4.97 -13.76
C VAL A 92 2.54 5.24 -12.33
N VAL A 93 2.37 6.47 -11.84
CA VAL A 93 2.74 6.90 -10.48
C VAL A 93 1.64 7.73 -9.84
N TYR A 94 1.60 7.76 -8.51
CA TYR A 94 0.65 8.56 -7.74
C TYR A 94 1.26 9.10 -6.44
N LEU A 95 0.59 10.10 -5.87
CA LEU A 95 0.95 10.66 -4.57
C LEU A 95 0.37 9.79 -3.46
N GLY A 96 1.21 9.28 -2.57
CA GLY A 96 0.79 8.50 -1.41
C GLY A 96 -0.05 9.31 -0.41
N GLU A 97 -0.70 8.62 0.52
CA GLU A 97 -1.63 9.21 1.52
C GLU A 97 -0.99 10.29 2.40
N ASN A 98 0.31 10.20 2.64
CA ASN A 98 1.05 11.19 3.41
C ASN A 98 1.24 12.53 2.67
N GLY A 99 0.80 12.63 1.40
CA GLY A 99 0.91 13.83 0.57
C GLY A 99 2.33 14.18 0.14
N ILE A 100 3.31 13.27 0.31
CA ILE A 100 4.73 13.49 0.03
C ILE A 100 5.30 12.37 -0.84
N THR A 101 5.12 11.11 -0.44
CA THR A 101 5.73 9.94 -1.08
C THR A 101 5.15 9.69 -2.47
N ILE A 102 6.02 9.47 -3.45
CA ILE A 102 5.62 9.09 -4.81
C ILE A 102 5.69 7.57 -4.95
N LYS A 103 4.55 6.98 -5.29
CA LYS A 103 4.38 5.53 -5.41
C LYS A 103 4.09 5.11 -6.84
N ALA A 104 4.58 3.93 -7.23
CA ALA A 104 4.24 3.32 -8.52
C ALA A 104 2.94 2.53 -8.43
N CYS A 105 2.13 2.61 -9.48
CA CYS A 105 0.98 1.75 -9.67
C CYS A 105 1.41 0.29 -9.77
N GLU A 106 0.53 -0.63 -9.39
CA GLU A 106 0.84 -2.06 -9.41
C GLU A 106 1.18 -2.57 -10.83
N SER A 107 0.47 -2.05 -11.84
CA SER A 107 0.66 -2.39 -13.25
C SER A 107 1.87 -1.75 -13.91
N ALA A 108 2.49 -0.74 -13.28
CA ALA A 108 3.60 0.01 -13.88
C ALA A 108 4.94 -0.70 -13.72
N ASN A 109 5.82 -0.53 -14.70
CA ASN A 109 7.11 -1.21 -14.78
C ASN A 109 8.28 -0.25 -14.53
N VAL A 110 9.43 -0.82 -14.24
CA VAL A 110 10.69 -0.06 -14.19
C VAL A 110 10.96 0.58 -15.55
N GLY A 111 11.25 1.89 -15.54
CA GLY A 111 11.44 2.70 -16.73
C GLY A 111 10.20 3.46 -17.18
N ASP A 112 9.02 3.12 -16.71
CA ASP A 112 7.81 3.90 -16.99
C ASP A 112 7.92 5.28 -16.33
N VAL A 113 7.36 6.29 -16.98
CA VAL A 113 7.35 7.68 -16.53
C VAL A 113 5.92 8.14 -16.32
N GLY A 114 5.64 8.70 -15.15
CA GLY A 114 4.35 9.27 -14.82
C GLY A 114 4.46 10.67 -14.23
N VAL A 115 3.37 11.39 -14.15
CA VAL A 115 3.34 12.79 -13.69
C VAL A 115 2.52 12.92 -12.42
N VAL A 116 3.09 13.54 -11.39
CA VAL A 116 2.39 13.94 -10.16
C VAL A 116 2.64 15.42 -9.92
N ASN A 117 1.56 16.19 -9.78
CA ASN A 117 1.60 17.64 -9.54
C ASN A 117 2.48 18.42 -10.57
N GLY A 118 2.51 17.95 -11.83
CA GLY A 118 3.29 18.59 -12.90
C GLY A 118 4.77 18.18 -12.94
N THR A 119 5.23 17.31 -12.04
CA THR A 119 6.59 16.76 -12.06
C THR A 119 6.58 15.34 -12.62
N GLU A 120 7.50 15.06 -13.55
CA GLU A 120 7.70 13.71 -14.09
C GLU A 120 8.55 12.87 -13.13
N TYR A 121 8.11 11.64 -12.88
CA TYR A 121 8.83 10.65 -12.07
C TYR A 121 9.06 9.39 -12.88
N THR A 122 10.31 8.91 -12.89
CA THR A 122 10.67 7.64 -13.53
C THR A 122 10.74 6.53 -12.47
N ILE A 123 10.08 5.39 -12.72
CA ILE A 123 10.18 4.22 -11.85
C ILE A 123 11.55 3.57 -12.03
N VAL A 124 12.26 3.37 -10.92
CA VAL A 124 13.61 2.80 -10.93
C VAL A 124 13.68 1.46 -10.16
N SER A 125 14.66 0.62 -10.55
CA SER A 125 15.08 -0.56 -9.79
C SER A 125 16.32 -0.25 -8.95
N ASP A 126 16.72 -1.20 -8.09
CA ASP A 126 17.99 -1.14 -7.33
C ASP A 126 19.18 -0.81 -8.25
N LEU A 127 19.29 -1.52 -9.39
CA LEU A 127 20.40 -1.35 -10.32
C LEU A 127 20.39 0.03 -11.00
N ASN A 128 19.21 0.48 -11.47
CA ASN A 128 19.10 1.79 -12.13
C ASN A 128 19.47 2.90 -11.17
N LEU A 129 18.94 2.85 -9.93
CA LEU A 129 19.19 3.87 -8.93
C LEU A 129 20.67 3.90 -8.52
N ARG A 130 21.33 2.75 -8.33
CA ARG A 130 22.77 2.68 -8.08
C ARG A 130 23.58 3.33 -9.19
N GLN A 131 23.23 3.06 -10.45
CA GLN A 131 23.93 3.66 -11.60
C GLN A 131 23.74 5.18 -11.66
N MET A 132 22.53 5.67 -11.36
CA MET A 132 22.25 7.11 -11.28
C MET A 132 23.07 7.78 -10.20
N ILE A 133 23.16 7.18 -9.01
CA ILE A 133 23.96 7.68 -7.88
C ILE A 133 25.45 7.73 -8.24
N VAL A 134 26.00 6.65 -8.82
CA VAL A 134 27.42 6.59 -9.24
C VAL A 134 27.74 7.66 -10.29
N ASN A 135 26.79 7.97 -11.16
CA ASN A 135 26.95 8.97 -12.21
C ASN A 135 26.63 10.40 -11.75
N ASN A 136 26.32 10.61 -10.46
CA ASN A 136 25.86 11.89 -9.89
C ASN A 136 24.67 12.49 -10.66
N ALA A 137 23.76 11.64 -11.14
CA ALA A 137 22.53 12.07 -11.81
C ALA A 137 21.57 12.73 -10.80
N ASP A 138 20.61 13.48 -11.32
CA ASP A 138 19.49 13.95 -10.53
C ASP A 138 18.55 12.77 -10.19
N ILE A 139 18.36 12.52 -8.89
CA ILE A 139 17.51 11.46 -8.36
C ILE A 139 16.34 12.00 -7.53
N SER A 140 16.11 13.31 -7.57
CA SER A 140 15.00 13.95 -6.85
C SER A 140 13.62 13.60 -7.42
N SER A 141 13.58 13.23 -8.71
CA SER A 141 12.34 12.88 -9.43
C SER A 141 12.32 11.42 -9.91
N VAL A 142 12.73 10.49 -9.04
CA VAL A 142 12.55 9.06 -9.27
C VAL A 142 11.49 8.48 -8.33
N CYS A 143 10.78 7.47 -8.81
CA CYS A 143 9.86 6.66 -8.00
C CYS A 143 10.56 5.37 -7.59
N THR A 144 10.76 5.18 -6.28
CA THR A 144 11.56 4.09 -5.71
C THR A 144 10.74 2.91 -5.22
N THR A 145 9.43 2.83 -5.51
CA THR A 145 8.54 1.73 -5.07
C THR A 145 9.07 0.33 -5.46
N ARG A 146 9.89 0.21 -6.50
CA ARG A 146 10.49 -1.06 -6.96
C ARG A 146 11.88 -1.32 -6.39
N VAL A 147 12.35 -0.46 -5.49
CA VAL A 147 13.67 -0.60 -4.82
C VAL A 147 13.49 -1.40 -3.54
N THR A 148 14.33 -2.39 -3.35
CA THR A 148 14.29 -3.30 -2.19
C THR A 148 15.58 -3.29 -1.38
N ASP A 149 16.68 -2.83 -1.96
CA ASP A 149 18.00 -2.77 -1.33
C ASP A 149 18.67 -1.42 -1.57
N MET A 150 18.88 -0.69 -0.47
CA MET A 150 19.56 0.61 -0.44
C MET A 150 20.91 0.55 0.30
N GLU A 151 21.48 -0.67 0.47
CA GLU A 151 22.77 -0.83 1.13
C GLU A 151 23.83 0.05 0.45
N LYS A 152 24.52 0.88 1.26
CA LYS A 152 25.64 1.73 0.84
C LYS A 152 25.36 2.72 -0.30
N PHE A 153 24.13 3.11 -0.55
CA PHE A 153 23.82 4.04 -1.66
C PHE A 153 24.64 5.33 -1.59
N PHE A 154 24.82 5.89 -0.42
CA PHE A 154 25.55 7.14 -0.20
C PHE A 154 26.72 6.97 0.78
N TYR A 155 27.27 5.76 0.87
CA TYR A 155 28.44 5.45 1.70
C TYR A 155 29.63 6.32 1.29
N GLN A 156 30.25 7.01 2.27
CA GLN A 156 31.37 7.93 2.08
C GLN A 156 31.11 9.03 1.03
N ASN A 157 29.86 9.49 0.91
CA ASN A 157 29.49 10.53 -0.04
C ASN A 157 29.29 11.87 0.69
N ASP A 158 30.35 12.70 0.71
CA ASP A 158 30.36 14.00 1.40
C ASP A 158 29.65 15.11 0.62
N VAL A 159 29.21 14.85 -0.62
CA VAL A 159 28.63 15.88 -1.50
C VAL A 159 27.16 15.65 -1.80
N PHE A 160 26.62 14.44 -1.49
CA PHE A 160 25.24 14.14 -1.77
C PHE A 160 24.30 14.89 -0.84
N ASN A 161 23.41 15.71 -1.41
CA ASN A 161 22.42 16.46 -0.67
C ASN A 161 21.17 16.78 -1.52
N GLN A 162 20.76 15.84 -2.38
CA GLN A 162 19.51 15.97 -3.13
C GLN A 162 18.32 15.61 -2.25
N ASP A 163 17.16 16.23 -2.52
CA ASP A 163 15.92 15.93 -1.83
C ASP A 163 15.38 14.55 -2.26
N ILE A 164 15.32 13.63 -1.31
CA ILE A 164 14.81 12.28 -1.44
C ILE A 164 13.61 12.02 -0.54
N SER A 165 12.98 13.07 -0.03
CA SER A 165 11.81 12.98 0.83
C SER A 165 10.61 12.29 0.15
N THR A 166 10.52 12.40 -1.18
CA THR A 166 9.45 11.77 -1.98
C THR A 166 9.62 10.27 -2.20
N TRP A 167 10.76 9.70 -1.85
CA TRP A 167 11.03 8.29 -2.08
C TRP A 167 10.09 7.37 -1.30
N ASP A 168 9.58 6.36 -1.98
CA ASP A 168 8.87 5.24 -1.38
C ASP A 168 9.86 4.17 -0.94
N VAL A 169 10.05 4.04 0.36
CA VAL A 169 10.94 3.04 0.96
C VAL A 169 10.18 1.87 1.59
N SER A 170 8.86 1.83 1.40
CA SER A 170 8.00 0.81 2.04
C SER A 170 8.29 -0.63 1.63
N ASN A 171 9.01 -0.85 0.52
CA ASN A 171 9.45 -2.17 0.07
C ASN A 171 10.93 -2.45 0.35
N VAL A 172 11.64 -1.50 0.97
CA VAL A 172 13.07 -1.66 1.26
C VAL A 172 13.28 -2.61 2.42
N ILE A 173 14.22 -3.54 2.26
CA ILE A 173 14.59 -4.56 3.24
C ILE A 173 15.90 -4.20 3.93
N SER A 174 16.87 -3.63 3.19
CA SER A 174 18.17 -3.22 3.73
C SER A 174 18.47 -1.75 3.44
N MET A 175 18.89 -1.04 4.49
CA MET A 175 19.47 0.31 4.47
C MET A 175 20.85 0.31 5.17
N SER A 176 21.51 -0.86 5.22
CA SER A 176 22.80 -1.03 5.87
C SER A 176 23.84 -0.07 5.30
N GLN A 177 24.49 0.71 6.17
CA GLN A 177 25.52 1.69 5.80
C GLN A 177 25.09 2.75 4.76
N MET A 178 23.78 3.00 4.57
CA MET A 178 23.25 3.85 3.50
C MET A 178 23.86 5.26 3.53
N PHE A 179 24.02 5.84 4.70
CA PHE A 179 24.58 7.19 4.92
C PHE A 179 25.79 7.18 5.84
N GLU A 180 26.50 6.03 5.97
CA GLU A 180 27.72 5.95 6.77
C GLU A 180 28.80 6.85 6.17
N GLU A 181 29.47 7.63 7.00
CA GLU A 181 30.50 8.59 6.61
C GLU A 181 30.04 9.56 5.49
N SER A 182 28.77 9.99 5.48
CA SER A 182 28.24 10.95 4.49
C SER A 182 27.88 12.30 5.14
N ALA A 183 27.65 13.33 4.30
CA ALA A 183 27.19 14.65 4.77
C ALA A 183 25.68 14.85 4.63
N PHE A 184 24.90 13.79 4.36
CA PHE A 184 23.46 13.88 4.17
C PHE A 184 22.74 14.36 5.42
N ASN A 185 21.89 15.39 5.27
CA ASN A 185 21.09 15.96 6.38
C ASN A 185 19.76 16.55 5.91
N LEU A 186 19.08 15.94 4.94
CA LEU A 186 17.73 16.37 4.56
C LEU A 186 16.66 15.55 5.28
N ASP A 187 15.44 16.11 5.34
CA ASP A 187 14.32 15.50 6.05
C ASP A 187 13.83 14.23 5.33
N ILE A 188 13.84 13.12 6.06
CA ILE A 188 13.33 11.81 5.66
C ILE A 188 12.39 11.23 6.73
N SER A 189 11.83 12.08 7.58
CA SER A 189 10.95 11.67 8.68
C SER A 189 9.67 10.96 8.21
N ASN A 190 9.24 11.24 6.98
CA ASN A 190 8.06 10.64 6.36
C ASN A 190 8.28 9.23 5.78
N TRP A 191 9.48 8.69 5.81
CA TRP A 191 9.77 7.36 5.29
C TRP A 191 9.09 6.25 6.09
N ASP A 192 8.45 5.33 5.37
CA ASP A 192 7.86 4.13 5.97
C ASP A 192 8.87 2.99 6.01
N VAL A 193 9.57 2.87 7.12
CA VAL A 193 10.68 1.92 7.31
C VAL A 193 10.25 0.60 7.97
N ARG A 194 8.95 0.33 8.11
CA ARG A 194 8.43 -0.85 8.83
C ARG A 194 8.89 -2.21 8.27
N ASN A 195 9.28 -2.27 7.00
CA ASN A 195 9.78 -3.48 6.35
C ASN A 195 11.30 -3.58 6.34
N VAL A 196 12.02 -2.54 6.80
CA VAL A 196 13.47 -2.55 6.84
C VAL A 196 13.95 -3.45 7.98
N SER A 197 14.64 -4.51 7.65
CA SER A 197 15.17 -5.49 8.62
C SER A 197 16.65 -5.29 8.92
N ASP A 198 17.37 -4.53 8.11
CA ASP A 198 18.78 -4.22 8.32
C ASP A 198 19.05 -2.71 8.16
N MET A 199 19.38 -2.06 9.27
CA MET A 199 19.83 -0.66 9.35
C MET A 199 21.23 -0.56 9.97
N TYR A 200 22.04 -1.63 9.87
CA TYR A 200 23.38 -1.64 10.47
C TYR A 200 24.19 -0.43 9.99
N ALA A 201 24.73 0.32 10.95
CA ALA A 201 25.58 1.48 10.69
C ALA A 201 25.01 2.54 9.71
N MET A 202 23.67 2.63 9.55
CA MET A 202 23.02 3.50 8.54
C MET A 202 23.53 4.95 8.57
N PHE A 203 23.77 5.52 9.75
CA PHE A 203 24.27 6.88 9.96
C PHE A 203 25.60 6.92 10.71
N LYS A 204 26.34 5.81 10.75
CA LYS A 204 27.61 5.77 11.48
C LYS A 204 28.57 6.77 10.87
N ASP A 205 29.23 7.54 11.75
CA ASP A 205 30.19 8.61 11.38
C ASP A 205 29.61 9.71 10.43
N ASN A 206 28.27 9.79 10.29
CA ASN A 206 27.59 10.92 9.68
C ASN A 206 27.36 12.00 10.74
N SER A 207 28.30 12.93 10.86
CA SER A 207 28.23 14.02 11.85
C SER A 207 27.25 15.15 11.51
N ALA A 208 26.72 15.15 10.28
CA ALA A 208 25.80 16.17 9.80
C ALA A 208 24.32 15.84 10.13
N PHE A 209 23.96 14.56 10.17
CA PHE A 209 22.55 14.14 10.26
C PHE A 209 21.92 14.52 11.59
N ASN A 210 20.87 15.34 11.53
CA ASN A 210 20.11 15.80 12.69
C ASN A 210 18.62 15.98 12.38
N GLN A 211 18.02 15.02 11.66
CA GLN A 211 16.61 15.10 11.29
C GLN A 211 15.72 14.29 12.25
N PRO A 212 14.42 14.65 12.40
CA PRO A 212 13.52 14.07 13.38
C PRO A 212 12.99 12.69 12.91
N ILE A 213 13.79 11.65 13.06
CA ILE A 213 13.40 10.25 12.71
C ILE A 213 12.88 9.45 13.91
N GLY A 214 12.56 10.10 15.04
CA GLY A 214 12.13 9.43 16.26
C GLY A 214 10.78 8.71 16.15
N ASP A 215 9.98 9.04 15.14
CA ASP A 215 8.66 8.42 14.88
C ASP A 215 8.73 7.22 13.94
N TRP A 216 9.89 6.86 13.45
CA TRP A 216 10.07 5.64 12.65
C TRP A 216 9.68 4.40 13.45
N LYS A 217 8.88 3.55 12.83
CA LYS A 217 8.50 2.25 13.39
C LYS A 217 9.43 1.19 12.80
N VAL A 218 10.38 0.78 13.58
CA VAL A 218 11.38 -0.25 13.26
C VAL A 218 11.05 -1.55 13.98
#